data_fecb9c6cd47e2103ee8394b567d7fffa
#
_entry.id   fecb9c6cd47e2103ee8394b567d7fffa
#
_cell.length_a   1.000
_cell.length_b   1.000
_cell.length_c   1.000
_cell.angle_alpha   90.00
_cell.angle_beta   90.00
_cell.angle_gamma   90.00
#
_symmetry.space_group_name_H-M   'P 1'
#
loop_
_entity.id
_entity.type
_entity.pdbx_description
1 polymer ?
#
loop_
_entity_poly.entity_id
_entity_poly.type
_entity_poly.pdbx_seq_one_letter_code
_entity_poly.pdbx_strand_id
1 'polypeptide(L)'
;VEGLYISPEQAGAQNQKQIKAFDPAEYHAICEAAEGHLRRWSVAPELPGADEFARFARDNRITLSIAHSDADFDTVCRAFEIGYRHITHLYSGCSSVVRKNGFRIAGVVEAAYYLDDMDVEIIADGCHLPLSLLKLITKLKKPEHIALITDSIRPTGLDVRESFSGSSDDPIPIVVEDGVAKLLNRQAFAGSIATSDRLIRT
;
A
#
# COMPACT_ATOMS: atom_id res chain seq x y z
N VAL A 1 2.36 7.50 -7.52
CA VAL A 1 3.62 6.85 -7.14
C VAL A 1 3.38 6.04 -5.89
N GLU A 2 3.94 4.85 -5.81
CA GLU A 2 4.00 4.03 -4.61
C GLU A 2 5.45 3.61 -4.40
N GLY A 3 5.90 3.69 -3.15
CA GLY A 3 7.26 3.31 -2.81
C GLY A 3 8.25 4.46 -2.78
N LEU A 4 9.52 4.10 -2.77
CA LEU A 4 10.71 4.74 -2.30
C LEU A 4 10.69 4.91 -0.76
N TYR A 5 9.75 5.68 -0.21
CA TYR A 5 9.66 6.05 1.21
C TYR A 5 8.69 5.15 1.95
N ILE A 6 9.05 3.87 2.09
CA ILE A 6 8.24 2.83 2.74
C ILE A 6 9.04 2.14 3.86
N SER A 7 8.33 1.47 4.77
CA SER A 7 8.97 0.70 5.84
C SER A 7 9.64 -0.57 5.31
N PRO A 8 10.92 -0.82 5.60
CA PRO A 8 11.58 -2.08 5.24
C PRO A 8 10.88 -3.31 5.83
N GLU A 9 10.28 -3.18 7.01
CA GLU A 9 9.55 -4.22 7.71
C GLU A 9 8.26 -4.64 6.97
N GLN A 10 7.69 -3.72 6.20
CA GLN A 10 6.46 -3.91 5.44
C GLN A 10 6.70 -3.90 3.92
N ALA A 11 7.93 -4.11 3.48
CA ALA A 11 8.32 -4.03 2.06
C ALA A 11 7.55 -4.99 1.14
N GLY A 12 7.06 -6.13 1.67
CA GLY A 12 6.36 -7.12 0.85
C GLY A 12 7.25 -7.62 -0.30
N ALA A 13 6.80 -7.42 -1.53
CA ALA A 13 7.56 -7.75 -2.74
C ALA A 13 8.31 -6.54 -3.34
N GLN A 14 8.33 -5.40 -2.68
CA GLN A 14 9.13 -4.25 -3.11
C GLN A 14 10.63 -4.56 -2.99
N ASN A 15 11.40 -4.05 -3.93
CA ASN A 15 12.85 -4.22 -3.89
C ASN A 15 13.45 -3.42 -2.74
N GLN A 16 13.95 -4.10 -1.71
CA GLN A 16 14.52 -3.45 -0.53
C GLN A 16 15.68 -2.49 -0.83
N LYS A 17 16.41 -2.72 -1.93
CA LYS A 17 17.49 -1.81 -2.37
C LYS A 17 16.98 -0.45 -2.85
N GLN A 18 15.69 -0.38 -3.19
CA GLN A 18 15.01 0.83 -3.67
C GLN A 18 14.34 1.61 -2.55
N ILE A 19 14.25 1.04 -1.34
CA ILE A 19 13.67 1.72 -0.17
C ILE A 19 14.66 2.80 0.30
N LYS A 20 14.13 4.00 0.49
CA LYS A 20 14.93 5.18 0.83
C LYS A 20 14.31 5.96 1.99
N ALA A 21 15.14 6.74 2.67
CA ALA A 21 14.65 7.82 3.51
C ALA A 21 14.08 8.96 2.65
N PHE A 22 13.21 9.80 3.22
CA PHE A 22 12.74 10.99 2.52
C PHE A 22 13.90 11.90 2.14
N ASP A 23 13.99 12.26 0.87
CA ASP A 23 14.98 13.18 0.33
C ASP A 23 14.25 14.32 -0.42
N PRO A 24 14.30 15.56 0.12
CA PRO A 24 13.68 16.71 -0.53
C PRO A 24 14.14 16.93 -1.97
N ALA A 25 15.41 16.77 -2.28
CA ALA A 25 15.89 16.94 -3.64
C ALA A 25 15.27 15.90 -4.61
N GLU A 26 15.15 14.65 -4.14
CA GLU A 26 14.59 13.58 -4.95
C GLU A 26 13.08 13.77 -5.19
N TYR A 27 12.28 14.01 -4.13
CA TYR A 27 10.84 14.13 -4.34
C TYR A 27 10.45 15.41 -5.09
N HIS A 28 11.21 16.49 -4.99
CA HIS A 28 11.03 17.66 -5.85
C HIS A 28 11.29 17.32 -7.31
N ALA A 29 12.40 16.63 -7.61
CA ALA A 29 12.73 16.22 -8.98
C ALA A 29 11.67 15.27 -9.58
N ILE A 30 11.14 14.33 -8.80
CA ILE A 30 10.07 13.43 -9.24
C ILE A 30 8.79 14.23 -9.54
N CYS A 31 8.43 15.18 -8.68
CA CYS A 31 7.26 16.02 -8.88
C CYS A 31 7.40 16.90 -10.13
N GLU A 32 8.57 17.48 -10.36
CA GLU A 32 8.86 18.27 -11.56
C GLU A 32 8.78 17.41 -12.82
N ALA A 33 9.42 16.23 -12.83
CA ALA A 33 9.37 15.29 -13.95
C ALA A 33 7.95 14.77 -14.25
N ALA A 34 7.07 14.78 -13.26
CA ALA A 34 5.68 14.37 -13.43
C ALA A 34 4.80 15.47 -14.09
N GLU A 35 5.31 16.67 -14.32
CA GLU A 35 4.63 17.77 -15.06
C GLU A 35 3.17 18.02 -14.58
N GLY A 36 2.92 17.92 -13.27
CA GLY A 36 1.58 18.08 -12.67
C GLY A 36 0.65 16.87 -12.84
N HIS A 37 1.13 15.75 -13.36
CA HIS A 37 0.35 14.50 -13.48
C HIS A 37 0.40 13.63 -12.21
N LEU A 38 1.29 13.91 -11.26
CA LEU A 38 1.34 13.22 -9.98
C LEU A 38 0.17 13.64 -9.10
N ARG A 39 -0.76 12.72 -8.85
CA ARG A 39 -1.99 12.96 -8.09
C ARG A 39 -1.99 12.32 -6.73
N ARG A 40 -1.27 11.22 -6.56
CA ARG A 40 -1.19 10.47 -5.30
C ARG A 40 0.21 9.92 -5.08
N TRP A 41 0.64 9.95 -3.82
CA TRP A 41 1.89 9.32 -3.40
C TRP A 41 1.65 8.49 -2.14
N SER A 42 2.00 7.22 -2.23
CA SER A 42 1.85 6.24 -1.14
C SER A 42 3.18 6.06 -0.44
N VAL A 43 3.21 6.32 0.88
CA VAL A 43 4.43 6.32 1.70
C VAL A 43 4.14 5.84 3.12
N ALA A 44 5.17 5.54 3.90
CA ALA A 44 5.10 5.19 5.30
C ALA A 44 5.24 6.43 6.21
N PRO A 45 4.21 6.81 6.98
CA PRO A 45 4.17 8.05 7.75
C PRO A 45 5.05 8.02 9.01
N GLU A 46 5.51 6.86 9.44
CA GLU A 46 6.41 6.68 10.59
C GLU A 46 7.86 7.05 10.29
N LEU A 47 8.22 7.17 9.02
CA LEU A 47 9.60 7.45 8.62
C LEU A 47 9.98 8.90 8.91
N PRO A 48 11.23 9.15 9.35
CA PRO A 48 11.75 10.50 9.52
C PRO A 48 11.60 11.34 8.24
N GLY A 49 11.07 12.55 8.36
CA GLY A 49 10.82 13.45 7.21
C GLY A 49 9.39 13.39 6.65
N ALA A 50 8.54 12.46 7.12
CA ALA A 50 7.16 12.33 6.65
C ALA A 50 6.31 13.60 6.83
N ASP A 51 6.51 14.35 7.92
CA ASP A 51 5.78 15.58 8.19
C ASP A 51 6.17 16.71 7.22
N GLU A 52 7.45 16.79 6.83
CA GLU A 52 7.92 17.75 5.82
C GLU A 52 7.40 17.37 4.44
N PHE A 53 7.48 16.10 4.11
CA PHE A 53 6.90 15.57 2.87
C PHE A 53 5.38 15.81 2.78
N ALA A 54 4.66 15.71 3.90
CA ALA A 54 3.23 15.99 3.93
C ALA A 54 2.91 17.46 3.58
N ARG A 55 3.73 18.41 4.06
CA ARG A 55 3.59 19.82 3.66
C ARG A 55 3.86 20.01 2.18
N PHE A 56 4.95 19.43 1.66
CA PHE A 56 5.26 19.45 0.23
C PHE A 56 4.13 18.87 -0.62
N ALA A 57 3.60 17.71 -0.26
CA ALA A 57 2.52 17.04 -1.00
C ALA A 57 1.25 17.91 -1.04
N ARG A 58 0.86 18.49 0.09
CA ARG A 58 -0.29 19.42 0.17
C ARG A 58 -0.09 20.63 -0.77
N ASP A 59 1.07 21.26 -0.73
CA ASP A 59 1.37 22.47 -1.51
C ASP A 59 1.37 22.16 -3.02
N ASN A 60 1.67 20.92 -3.42
CA ASN A 60 1.63 20.42 -4.78
C ASN A 60 0.32 19.70 -5.15
N ARG A 61 -0.70 19.69 -4.27
CA ARG A 61 -2.01 19.04 -4.48
C ARG A 61 -1.89 17.53 -4.75
N ILE A 62 -0.96 16.88 -4.07
CA ILE A 62 -0.74 15.44 -4.11
C ILE A 62 -1.48 14.82 -2.93
N THR A 63 -2.38 13.88 -3.19
CA THR A 63 -3.04 13.09 -2.15
C THR A 63 -2.04 12.14 -1.51
N LEU A 64 -1.92 12.18 -0.19
CA LEU A 64 -1.09 11.25 0.56
C LEU A 64 -1.87 10.00 0.94
N SER A 65 -1.25 8.86 0.68
CA SER A 65 -1.73 7.55 1.07
C SER A 65 -0.71 6.84 1.96
N ILE A 66 -1.18 6.12 2.96
CA ILE A 66 -0.34 5.24 3.78
C ILE A 66 -0.18 3.91 3.04
N ALA A 67 1.04 3.48 2.83
CA ALA A 67 1.35 2.19 2.23
C ALA A 67 2.65 1.61 2.78
N HIS A 68 2.75 0.28 2.82
CA HIS A 68 3.94 -0.41 3.26
C HIS A 68 4.50 0.19 4.56
N SER A 69 3.63 0.24 5.58
CA SER A 69 3.85 1.00 6.81
C SER A 69 3.77 0.09 8.04
N ASP A 70 4.77 0.21 8.91
CA ASP A 70 4.79 -0.41 10.23
C ASP A 70 4.36 0.56 11.34
N ALA A 71 3.67 1.64 10.96
CA ALA A 71 3.15 2.65 11.89
C ALA A 71 2.23 2.02 12.94
N ASP A 72 2.36 2.49 14.17
CA ASP A 72 1.36 2.23 15.20
C ASP A 72 0.13 3.13 15.02
N PHE A 73 -0.91 2.81 15.77
CA PHE A 73 -2.20 3.52 15.73
C PHE A 73 -2.06 5.04 15.93
N ASP A 74 -1.27 5.47 16.92
CA ASP A 74 -1.11 6.88 17.25
C ASP A 74 -0.39 7.63 16.13
N THR A 75 0.58 6.99 15.49
CA THR A 75 1.27 7.53 14.32
C THR A 75 0.33 7.71 13.13
N VAL A 76 -0.57 6.75 12.88
CA VAL A 76 -1.58 6.88 11.81
C VAL A 76 -2.58 8.00 12.12
N CYS A 77 -3.04 8.13 13.36
CA CYS A 77 -3.92 9.23 13.76
C CYS A 77 -3.25 10.59 13.56
N ARG A 78 -1.98 10.74 13.94
CA ARG A 78 -1.21 11.97 13.68
C ARG A 78 -1.04 12.21 12.18
N ALA A 79 -0.75 11.18 11.39
CA ALA A 79 -0.66 11.29 9.93
C ALA A 79 -1.98 11.79 9.33
N PHE A 80 -3.11 11.29 9.83
CA PHE A 80 -4.43 11.76 9.41
C PHE A 80 -4.62 13.27 9.70
N GLU A 81 -4.21 13.75 10.86
CA GLU A 81 -4.29 15.17 11.21
C GLU A 81 -3.49 16.07 10.27
N ILE A 82 -2.32 15.61 9.79
CA ILE A 82 -1.46 16.38 8.88
C ILE A 82 -1.76 16.19 7.40
N GLY A 83 -2.79 15.38 7.05
CA GLY A 83 -3.34 15.33 5.69
C GLY A 83 -3.26 14.01 4.96
N TYR A 84 -2.80 12.93 5.60
CA TYR A 84 -2.99 11.59 5.03
C TYR A 84 -4.47 11.23 5.11
N ARG A 85 -5.07 10.90 3.98
CA ARG A 85 -6.52 10.62 3.88
C ARG A 85 -6.84 9.26 3.31
N HIS A 86 -5.82 8.48 3.01
CA HIS A 86 -5.96 7.26 2.24
C HIS A 86 -5.04 6.16 2.74
N ILE A 87 -5.46 4.91 2.65
CA ILE A 87 -4.63 3.72 2.89
C ILE A 87 -4.68 2.86 1.63
N THR A 88 -3.50 2.63 1.05
CA THR A 88 -3.31 1.80 -0.13
C THR A 88 -3.43 0.33 0.27
N HIS A 89 -4.11 -0.49 -0.54
CA HIS A 89 -4.25 -1.96 -0.41
C HIS A 89 -4.31 -2.46 1.04
N LEU A 90 -5.32 -2.02 1.79
CA LEU A 90 -5.54 -2.34 3.20
C LEU A 90 -5.29 -3.83 3.51
N TYR A 91 -4.58 -4.13 4.56
CA TYR A 91 -4.00 -5.41 5.00
C TYR A 91 -2.70 -5.83 4.30
N SER A 92 -2.44 -5.41 3.07
CA SER A 92 -1.18 -5.71 2.39
C SER A 92 -0.12 -4.69 2.81
N GLY A 93 1.03 -5.14 3.34
CA GLY A 93 2.07 -4.24 3.82
C GLY A 93 1.57 -3.22 4.86
N CYS A 94 0.63 -3.60 5.69
CA CYS A 94 0.06 -2.77 6.75
C CYS A 94 0.27 -3.43 8.10
N SER A 95 0.77 -2.68 9.07
CA SER A 95 0.80 -3.14 10.48
C SER A 95 -0.61 -3.39 11.00
N SER A 96 -0.73 -4.33 11.90
CA SER A 96 -1.97 -4.65 12.62
C SER A 96 -1.63 -4.93 14.09
N VAL A 97 -2.60 -5.41 14.89
CA VAL A 97 -2.41 -5.65 16.31
C VAL A 97 -1.22 -6.58 16.58
N VAL A 98 -0.23 -6.05 17.28
CA VAL A 98 0.91 -6.80 17.78
C VAL A 98 0.93 -6.84 19.32
N ARG A 99 1.71 -7.77 19.88
CA ARG A 99 2.00 -7.80 21.31
C ARG A 99 3.42 -7.29 21.55
N LYS A 100 3.58 -6.22 22.33
CA LYS A 100 4.88 -5.69 22.73
C LYS A 100 4.91 -5.56 24.26
N ASN A 101 5.84 -6.21 24.91
CA ASN A 101 5.97 -6.24 26.37
C ASN A 101 4.66 -6.60 27.11
N GLY A 102 3.86 -7.51 26.53
CA GLY A 102 2.55 -7.90 27.08
C GLY A 102 1.37 -7.05 26.64
N PHE A 103 1.58 -5.80 26.24
CA PHE A 103 0.55 -4.89 25.79
C PHE A 103 0.15 -5.16 24.33
N ARG A 104 -1.12 -4.84 24.01
CA ARG A 104 -1.60 -4.81 22.62
C ARG A 104 -1.33 -3.43 22.05
N ILE A 105 -0.68 -3.40 20.89
CA ILE A 105 -0.44 -2.20 20.10
C ILE A 105 -1.23 -2.36 18.81
N ALA A 106 -2.15 -1.47 18.53
CA ALA A 106 -2.89 -1.41 17.29
C ALA A 106 -2.03 -0.77 16.20
N GLY A 107 -2.32 -1.07 14.94
CA GLY A 107 -1.56 -0.59 13.79
C GLY A 107 -2.42 0.16 12.77
N VAL A 108 -1.93 0.18 11.53
CA VAL A 108 -2.58 0.83 10.38
C VAL A 108 -3.98 0.28 10.15
N VAL A 109 -4.17 -1.04 10.25
CA VAL A 109 -5.47 -1.68 9.98
C VAL A 109 -6.53 -1.21 10.98
N GLU A 110 -6.21 -1.16 12.26
CA GLU A 110 -7.14 -0.74 13.29
C GLU A 110 -7.43 0.76 13.20
N ALA A 111 -6.43 1.57 12.89
CA ALA A 111 -6.61 3.01 12.67
C ALA A 111 -7.49 3.29 11.44
N ALA A 112 -7.39 2.48 10.38
CA ALA A 112 -8.26 2.58 9.22
C ALA A 112 -9.75 2.47 9.57
N TYR A 113 -10.09 1.59 10.52
CA TYR A 113 -11.46 1.42 10.98
C TYR A 113 -11.91 2.45 12.00
N TYR A 114 -10.98 2.94 12.82
CA TYR A 114 -11.27 3.95 13.84
C TYR A 114 -11.52 5.33 13.24
N LEU A 115 -10.80 5.69 12.18
CA LEU A 115 -10.92 6.97 11.49
C LEU A 115 -12.00 6.87 10.41
N ASP A 116 -13.22 7.30 10.71
CA ASP A 116 -14.38 7.19 9.80
C ASP A 116 -14.09 7.77 8.41
N ASP A 117 -13.43 8.94 8.34
CA ASP A 117 -13.14 9.68 7.11
C ASP A 117 -11.81 9.25 6.43
N MET A 118 -11.17 8.17 6.88
CA MET A 118 -10.02 7.58 6.21
C MET A 118 -10.50 6.69 5.07
N ASP A 119 -10.13 7.01 3.83
CA ASP A 119 -10.40 6.16 2.67
C ASP A 119 -9.48 4.93 2.65
N VAL A 120 -9.98 3.82 2.16
CA VAL A 120 -9.20 2.59 2.03
C VAL A 120 -9.32 1.99 0.64
N GLU A 121 -8.21 1.52 0.10
CA GLU A 121 -8.20 0.66 -1.09
C GLU A 121 -8.17 -0.80 -0.68
N ILE A 122 -8.89 -1.63 -1.43
CA ILE A 122 -8.90 -3.07 -1.21
C ILE A 122 -8.71 -3.85 -2.50
N ILE A 123 -7.91 -4.92 -2.43
CA ILE A 123 -7.72 -5.88 -3.52
C ILE A 123 -8.71 -7.02 -3.29
N ALA A 124 -9.90 -6.91 -3.87
CA ALA A 124 -11.00 -7.85 -3.68
C ALA A 124 -10.91 -9.06 -4.65
N ASP A 125 -9.73 -9.66 -4.79
CA ASP A 125 -9.48 -10.78 -5.70
C ASP A 125 -9.74 -12.17 -5.09
N GLY A 126 -10.10 -12.22 -3.79
CA GLY A 126 -10.31 -13.44 -3.03
C GLY A 126 -9.02 -14.12 -2.57
N CYS A 127 -7.85 -13.62 -2.98
CA CYS A 127 -6.52 -14.10 -2.58
C CYS A 127 -5.90 -13.17 -1.54
N HIS A 128 -5.73 -11.88 -1.87
CA HIS A 128 -5.24 -10.86 -0.93
C HIS A 128 -6.18 -10.70 0.26
N LEU A 129 -7.47 -10.62 -0.03
CA LEU A 129 -8.53 -10.52 0.98
C LEU A 129 -9.51 -11.68 0.82
N PRO A 130 -9.51 -12.66 1.75
CA PRO A 130 -10.53 -13.69 1.77
C PRO A 130 -11.89 -13.08 2.06
N LEU A 131 -12.96 -13.76 1.63
CA LEU A 131 -14.34 -13.26 1.75
C LEU A 131 -14.72 -12.84 3.18
N SER A 132 -14.12 -13.47 4.19
CA SER A 132 -14.34 -13.10 5.60
C SER A 132 -13.83 -11.69 5.91
N LEU A 133 -12.65 -11.31 5.40
CA LEU A 133 -12.11 -9.96 5.56
C LEU A 133 -12.86 -8.94 4.71
N LEU A 134 -13.25 -9.27 3.47
CA LEU A 134 -14.08 -8.39 2.65
C LEU A 134 -15.40 -8.05 3.35
N LYS A 135 -16.06 -9.07 3.96
CA LYS A 135 -17.27 -8.85 4.76
C LYS A 135 -17.02 -8.03 6.02
N LEU A 136 -15.85 -8.18 6.64
CA LEU A 136 -15.50 -7.36 7.82
C LEU A 136 -15.30 -5.91 7.42
N ILE A 137 -14.57 -5.65 6.35
CA ILE A 137 -14.33 -4.30 5.84
C ILE A 137 -15.67 -3.59 5.56
N THR A 138 -16.57 -4.23 4.82
CA THR A 138 -17.88 -3.64 4.47
C THR A 138 -18.81 -3.44 5.67
N LYS A 139 -18.55 -4.07 6.81
CA LYS A 139 -19.26 -3.82 8.06
C LYS A 139 -18.70 -2.64 8.86
N LEU A 140 -17.39 -2.39 8.74
CA LEU A 140 -16.66 -1.42 9.55
C LEU A 140 -16.42 -0.09 8.82
N LYS A 141 -16.41 -0.11 7.48
CA LYS A 141 -16.23 1.09 6.64
C LYS A 141 -17.46 1.33 5.79
N LYS A 142 -17.84 2.59 5.65
CA LYS A 142 -18.90 2.98 4.73
C LYS A 142 -18.46 2.80 3.28
N PRO A 143 -19.36 2.43 2.36
CA PRO A 143 -19.01 2.20 0.96
C PRO A 143 -18.31 3.38 0.27
N GLU A 144 -18.67 4.61 0.63
CA GLU A 144 -18.06 5.84 0.10
C GLU A 144 -16.58 6.03 0.45
N HIS A 145 -16.09 5.28 1.46
CA HIS A 145 -14.70 5.27 1.90
C HIS A 145 -13.95 4.00 1.48
N ILE A 146 -14.50 3.22 0.54
CA ILE A 146 -13.87 1.99 0.02
C ILE A 146 -13.67 2.10 -1.49
N ALA A 147 -12.44 1.98 -1.95
CA ALA A 147 -12.10 1.89 -3.35
C ALA A 147 -11.60 0.49 -3.71
N LEU A 148 -12.08 -0.07 -4.83
CA LEU A 148 -11.55 -1.31 -5.39
C LEU A 148 -10.35 -1.01 -6.27
N ILE A 149 -9.24 -1.68 -6.01
CA ILE A 149 -8.04 -1.61 -6.86
C ILE A 149 -7.60 -3.01 -7.25
N THR A 150 -7.01 -3.14 -8.41
CA THR A 150 -6.46 -4.41 -8.87
C THR A 150 -5.08 -4.68 -8.31
N ASP A 151 -4.28 -3.66 -8.14
CA ASP A 151 -2.84 -3.80 -7.90
C ASP A 151 -2.19 -4.77 -8.90
N SER A 152 -2.66 -4.69 -10.14
CA SER A 152 -2.29 -5.61 -11.22
C SER A 152 -0.85 -5.41 -11.67
N ILE A 153 -0.16 -6.51 -11.85
CA ILE A 153 1.22 -6.52 -12.34
C ILE A 153 1.33 -7.14 -13.73
N ARG A 154 2.54 -7.13 -14.26
CA ARG A 154 2.89 -7.55 -15.63
C ARG A 154 2.19 -8.80 -16.18
N PRO A 155 2.07 -9.93 -15.46
CA PRO A 155 1.43 -11.14 -16.00
C PRO A 155 -0.10 -11.10 -16.06
N THR A 156 -0.74 -10.02 -15.63
CA THR A 156 -2.21 -9.90 -15.64
C THR A 156 -2.77 -10.08 -17.06
N GLY A 157 -3.72 -11.00 -17.20
CA GLY A 157 -4.33 -11.33 -18.50
C GLY A 157 -3.47 -12.23 -19.39
N LEU A 158 -2.32 -12.70 -18.93
CA LEU A 158 -1.45 -13.63 -19.66
C LEU A 158 -1.55 -15.04 -19.04
N ASP A 159 -1.46 -16.06 -19.92
CA ASP A 159 -1.36 -17.46 -19.49
C ASP A 159 0.13 -17.85 -19.33
N VAL A 160 0.71 -17.37 -18.23
CA VAL A 160 2.12 -17.62 -17.91
C VAL A 160 2.26 -18.08 -16.45
N ARG A 161 3.23 -18.95 -16.20
CA ARG A 161 3.55 -19.44 -14.85
C ARG A 161 4.69 -18.67 -14.17
N GLU A 162 5.53 -18.03 -14.96
CA GLU A 162 6.69 -17.29 -14.46
C GLU A 162 6.71 -15.90 -15.09
N SER A 163 7.14 -14.93 -14.32
CA SER A 163 7.29 -13.54 -14.74
C SER A 163 8.29 -12.83 -13.82
N PHE A 164 8.34 -11.52 -13.88
CA PHE A 164 9.11 -10.70 -12.93
C PHE A 164 8.37 -9.43 -12.56
N SER A 165 8.63 -8.95 -11.35
CA SER A 165 8.23 -7.64 -10.85
C SER A 165 9.41 -6.67 -10.89
N GLY A 166 9.14 -5.38 -10.78
CA GLY A 166 10.17 -4.34 -10.79
C GLY A 166 10.72 -4.01 -12.18
N SER A 167 11.92 -3.41 -12.19
CA SER A 167 12.61 -3.00 -13.41
C SER A 167 13.19 -4.20 -14.17
N SER A 168 13.33 -4.06 -15.49
CA SER A 168 14.07 -5.04 -16.33
C SER A 168 15.55 -5.14 -15.96
N ASP A 169 16.11 -4.09 -15.35
CA ASP A 169 17.53 -4.04 -15.00
C ASP A 169 17.83 -4.68 -13.63
N ASP A 170 16.83 -4.77 -12.74
CA ASP A 170 16.91 -5.47 -11.45
C ASP A 170 15.57 -6.22 -11.21
N PRO A 171 15.28 -7.27 -12.00
CA PRO A 171 14.02 -7.98 -11.94
C PRO A 171 13.91 -8.85 -10.69
N ILE A 172 12.75 -8.86 -10.07
CA ILE A 172 12.41 -9.77 -8.99
C ILE A 172 11.62 -10.93 -9.61
N PRO A 173 12.16 -12.16 -9.69
CA PRO A 173 11.45 -13.30 -10.24
C PRO A 173 10.20 -13.64 -9.42
N ILE A 174 9.10 -13.90 -10.10
CA ILE A 174 7.81 -14.26 -9.50
C ILE A 174 7.22 -15.49 -10.18
N VAL A 175 6.35 -16.18 -9.46
CA VAL A 175 5.57 -17.30 -9.97
C VAL A 175 4.08 -16.96 -9.91
N VAL A 176 3.35 -17.35 -10.95
CA VAL A 176 1.89 -17.23 -11.03
C VAL A 176 1.27 -18.60 -10.76
N GLU A 177 0.63 -18.72 -9.61
CA GLU A 177 -0.03 -19.95 -9.15
C GLU A 177 -1.20 -19.59 -8.21
N ASP A 178 -2.17 -20.49 -8.05
CA ASP A 178 -3.33 -20.30 -7.18
C ASP A 178 -4.12 -18.99 -7.46
N GLY A 179 -4.05 -18.50 -8.69
CA GLY A 179 -4.76 -17.27 -9.10
C GLY A 179 -4.14 -15.96 -8.62
N VAL A 180 -2.88 -15.98 -8.18
CA VAL A 180 -2.15 -14.80 -7.70
C VAL A 180 -0.66 -14.89 -8.04
N ALA A 181 0.04 -13.76 -8.07
CA ALA A 181 1.49 -13.73 -8.22
C ALA A 181 2.17 -13.80 -6.84
N LYS A 182 3.23 -14.59 -6.73
CA LYS A 182 3.99 -14.81 -5.50
C LYS A 182 5.49 -14.64 -5.73
N LEU A 183 6.21 -14.22 -4.71
CA LEU A 183 7.67 -14.38 -4.70
C LEU A 183 8.04 -15.86 -4.78
N LEU A 184 9.23 -16.19 -5.30
CA LEU A 184 9.66 -17.58 -5.45
C LEU A 184 9.70 -18.35 -4.13
N ASN A 185 9.95 -17.69 -3.01
CA ASN A 185 9.93 -18.29 -1.66
C ASN A 185 8.50 -18.45 -1.09
N ARG A 186 7.44 -17.98 -1.78
CA ARG A 186 6.02 -18.01 -1.39
C ARG A 186 5.70 -17.31 -0.07
N GLN A 187 6.57 -16.45 0.41
CA GLN A 187 6.35 -15.74 1.68
C GLN A 187 5.54 -14.46 1.53
N ALA A 188 5.43 -13.94 0.32
CA ALA A 188 4.61 -12.75 0.02
C ALA A 188 3.99 -12.86 -1.37
N PHE A 189 2.84 -12.23 -1.53
CA PHE A 189 2.30 -11.94 -2.83
C PHE A 189 3.13 -10.81 -3.49
N ALA A 190 3.22 -10.86 -4.80
CA ALA A 190 4.01 -9.89 -5.57
C ALA A 190 3.10 -8.97 -6.41
N GLY A 191 1.98 -8.57 -5.83
CA GLY A 191 0.89 -7.89 -6.49
C GLY A 191 -0.14 -8.87 -7.06
N SER A 192 -1.18 -8.34 -7.68
CA SER A 192 -2.32 -9.11 -8.18
C SER A 192 -2.18 -9.43 -9.67
N ILE A 193 -2.87 -10.46 -10.11
CA ILE A 193 -3.16 -10.75 -11.52
C ILE A 193 -4.65 -10.59 -11.82
N ALA A 194 -5.41 -10.03 -10.90
CA ALA A 194 -6.84 -9.82 -11.05
C ALA A 194 -7.14 -8.67 -12.02
N THR A 195 -8.16 -8.87 -12.82
CA THR A 195 -8.78 -7.82 -13.62
C THR A 195 -9.91 -7.13 -12.83
N SER A 196 -10.31 -5.93 -13.21
CA SER A 196 -11.35 -5.17 -12.48
C SER A 196 -12.68 -5.91 -12.42
N ASP A 197 -13.05 -6.67 -13.45
CA ASP A 197 -14.27 -7.47 -13.44
C ASP A 197 -14.23 -8.63 -12.42
N ARG A 198 -13.06 -9.20 -12.17
CA ARG A 198 -12.88 -10.20 -11.09
C ARG A 198 -13.16 -9.58 -9.73
N LEU A 199 -12.64 -8.39 -9.45
CA LEU A 199 -12.87 -7.72 -8.17
C LEU A 199 -14.35 -7.46 -7.86
N ILE A 200 -15.13 -7.15 -8.90
CA ILE A 200 -16.57 -6.86 -8.76
C ILE A 200 -17.38 -8.14 -8.53
N ARG A 201 -16.88 -9.29 -8.99
CA ARG A 201 -17.58 -10.59 -8.92
C ARG A 201 -17.24 -11.40 -7.67
N THR A 202 -16.15 -11.05 -6.95
CA THR A 202 -15.76 -11.70 -5.71
C THR A 202 -16.64 -11.27 -4.55
#